data_ddb33453c8dae63ed89ae2aff15a3bf1
#
_entry.id   ddb33453c8dae63ed89ae2aff15a3bf1
#
_cell.length_a   1.000
_cell.length_b   1.000
_cell.length_c   1.000
_cell.angle_alpha   90.00
_cell.angle_beta   90.00
_cell.angle_gamma   90.00
#
_symmetry.space_group_name_H-M   'P 1'
#
loop_
_entity.id
_entity.type
_entity.pdbx_description
1 polymer ?
#
loop_
_entity_poly.entity_id
_entity_poly.type
_entity_poly.pdbx_seq_one_letter_code
_entity_poly.pdbx_strand_id
1 'polypeptide(L)'
;EIMPSLVGSEMCIRDSLSGPSGVGKGTVRRIVMEDESIKMEYSISMTTRKPREKEIEGKDYFFVSQEEFEEHIANNDFLEYAKFVGNYYGTPKQYVDKLLEEGKNVFLEIEVNGAMQAMKLYKGLPMVSIFLIPPSFEELEYRIRHRRSEPEEVIHERLSKAHREINLKDNYDYCVLNDSVERAADEIKTIIKNRLKKLEETGK
;
A
#
# COMPACT_ATOMS: atom_id res chain seq x y z
N GLU A 1 9.61 7.16 -22.14
CA GLU A 1 10.83 6.30 -22.16
C GLU A 1 10.58 5.16 -21.20
N ILE A 2 10.59 3.93 -21.72
CA ILE A 2 10.47 2.69 -20.94
C ILE A 2 11.79 2.54 -20.17
N MET A 3 11.68 2.45 -18.85
CA MET A 3 12.86 2.32 -17.98
C MET A 3 13.67 1.08 -18.35
N PRO A 4 15.00 1.20 -18.60
CA PRO A 4 15.83 0.08 -19.06
C PRO A 4 16.04 -1.05 -18.05
N SER A 5 15.65 -0.86 -16.77
CA SER A 5 15.90 -1.83 -15.68
C SER A 5 14.86 -2.94 -15.54
N LEU A 6 13.82 -2.98 -16.39
CA LEU A 6 12.72 -3.94 -16.24
C LEU A 6 12.94 -5.29 -16.94
N VAL A 7 14.06 -5.48 -17.65
CA VAL A 7 14.38 -6.75 -18.29
C VAL A 7 14.79 -7.77 -17.23
N GLY A 8 13.90 -8.68 -16.89
CA GLY A 8 14.05 -9.70 -15.83
C GLY A 8 12.98 -9.61 -14.73
N SER A 9 12.38 -8.44 -14.53
CA SER A 9 11.33 -8.21 -13.54
C SER A 9 9.89 -8.37 -14.09
N GLU A 10 9.74 -8.71 -15.38
CA GLU A 10 8.45 -8.85 -16.05
C GLU A 10 7.56 -9.97 -15.47
N MET A 11 8.19 -10.94 -14.77
CA MET A 11 7.47 -12.03 -14.10
C MET A 11 7.20 -11.79 -12.63
N CYS A 12 7.75 -10.72 -12.03
CA CYS A 12 7.53 -10.39 -10.63
C CYS A 12 6.20 -9.65 -10.44
N ILE A 13 5.44 -10.09 -9.44
CA ILE A 13 4.16 -9.46 -9.08
C ILE A 13 4.42 -8.21 -8.25
N ARG A 14 3.58 -7.20 -8.49
CA ARG A 14 3.49 -5.97 -7.72
C ARG A 14 2.06 -5.81 -7.24
N ASP A 15 1.75 -6.36 -6.07
CA ASP A 15 0.40 -6.25 -5.54
C ASP A 15 0.27 -5.05 -4.62
N SER A 16 -0.81 -4.31 -4.76
CA SER A 16 -1.08 -3.16 -3.91
C SER A 16 -2.32 -3.37 -3.06
N LEU A 17 -2.18 -3.09 -1.76
CA LEU A 17 -3.28 -2.98 -0.81
C LEU A 17 -3.51 -1.49 -0.50
N SER A 18 -4.70 -1.03 -0.81
CA SER A 18 -5.12 0.33 -0.55
C SER A 18 -6.48 0.37 0.16
N GLY A 19 -6.96 1.55 0.46
CA GLY A 19 -8.23 1.75 1.13
C GLY A 19 -8.19 2.95 2.06
N PRO A 20 -9.34 3.41 2.58
CA PRO A 20 -9.45 4.65 3.34
C PRO A 20 -8.64 4.62 4.62
N SER A 21 -8.32 5.82 5.11
CA SER A 21 -7.68 5.97 6.42
C SER A 21 -8.53 5.33 7.51
N GLY A 22 -7.91 4.53 8.39
CA GLY A 22 -8.62 3.87 9.49
C GLY A 22 -9.23 2.51 9.15
N VAL A 23 -9.22 2.07 7.88
CA VAL A 23 -9.82 0.79 7.47
C VAL A 23 -9.10 -0.45 8.00
N GLY A 24 -7.84 -0.33 8.43
CA GLY A 24 -7.09 -1.45 9.03
C GLY A 24 -6.03 -2.08 8.12
N LYS A 25 -5.57 -1.40 7.06
CA LYS A 25 -4.55 -1.90 6.11
C LYS A 25 -3.35 -2.56 6.80
N GLY A 26 -2.68 -1.86 7.69
CA GLY A 26 -1.46 -2.36 8.35
C GLY A 26 -1.68 -3.59 9.23
N THR A 27 -2.89 -3.76 9.80
CA THR A 27 -3.23 -4.96 10.58
C THR A 27 -3.43 -6.16 9.66
N VAL A 28 -4.20 -5.98 8.59
CA VAL A 28 -4.45 -7.01 7.57
C VAL A 28 -3.14 -7.40 6.88
N ARG A 29 -2.33 -6.42 6.42
CA ARG A 29 -1.02 -6.66 5.82
C ARG A 29 -0.15 -7.55 6.70
N ARG A 30 -0.08 -7.28 8.01
CA ARG A 30 0.77 -8.07 8.91
C ARG A 30 0.40 -9.54 8.87
N ILE A 31 -0.89 -9.88 8.95
CA ILE A 31 -1.37 -11.27 8.87
C ILE A 31 -1.12 -11.88 7.49
N VAL A 32 -1.27 -11.09 6.42
CA VAL A 32 -0.96 -11.56 5.06
C VAL A 32 0.54 -11.91 4.95
N MET A 33 1.42 -11.04 5.45
CA MET A 33 2.87 -11.21 5.34
C MET A 33 3.45 -12.29 6.29
N GLU A 34 2.69 -12.77 7.28
CA GLU A 34 3.05 -13.92 8.12
C GLU A 34 2.96 -15.27 7.36
N ASP A 35 2.28 -15.30 6.20
CA ASP A 35 2.16 -16.50 5.38
C ASP A 35 3.33 -16.63 4.41
N GLU A 36 4.36 -17.35 4.82
CA GLU A 36 5.59 -17.58 4.02
C GLU A 36 5.31 -18.21 2.63
N SER A 37 4.16 -18.88 2.44
CA SER A 37 3.79 -19.47 1.16
C SER A 37 3.45 -18.44 0.08
N ILE A 38 3.20 -17.19 0.46
CA ILE A 38 2.89 -16.09 -0.46
C ILE A 38 4.14 -15.60 -1.21
N LYS A 39 5.34 -15.78 -0.62
CA LYS A 39 6.63 -15.39 -1.22
C LYS A 39 6.64 -13.94 -1.72
N MET A 40 6.12 -13.01 -0.93
CA MET A 40 6.14 -11.59 -1.22
C MET A 40 6.98 -10.83 -0.21
N GLU A 41 7.67 -9.79 -0.67
CA GLU A 41 8.39 -8.84 0.17
C GLU A 41 7.58 -7.56 0.37
N TYR A 42 7.51 -7.09 1.59
CA TYR A 42 6.84 -5.83 1.89
C TYR A 42 7.67 -4.64 1.43
N SER A 43 7.07 -3.75 0.67
CA SER A 43 7.71 -2.48 0.31
C SER A 43 7.61 -1.49 1.46
N ILE A 44 8.76 -1.16 2.05
CA ILE A 44 8.85 -0.20 3.14
C ILE A 44 8.74 1.21 2.57
N SER A 45 7.73 1.95 3.02
CA SER A 45 7.52 3.34 2.60
C SER A 45 8.40 4.31 3.40
N MET A 46 8.70 5.47 2.80
CA MET A 46 9.34 6.60 3.46
C MET A 46 8.30 7.56 4.02
N THR A 47 8.56 8.20 5.15
CA THR A 47 7.64 9.18 5.76
C THR A 47 8.38 10.26 6.54
N THR A 48 7.80 11.46 6.54
CA THR A 48 8.26 12.59 7.38
C THR A 48 7.63 12.60 8.77
N ARG A 49 6.70 11.68 9.03
CA ARG A 49 6.08 11.52 10.34
C ARG A 49 7.09 10.94 11.33
N LYS A 50 7.11 11.47 12.54
CA LYS A 50 7.91 10.87 13.63
C LYS A 50 7.48 9.43 13.91
N PRO A 51 8.43 8.53 14.23
CA PRO A 51 8.12 7.15 14.60
C PRO A 51 7.21 7.11 15.84
N ARG A 52 6.36 6.10 15.92
CA ARG A 52 5.57 5.77 17.10
C ARG A 52 6.40 4.84 18.00
N GLU A 53 5.97 4.70 19.26
CA GLU A 53 6.70 3.95 20.31
C GLU A 53 7.15 2.52 19.91
N LYS A 54 6.37 1.86 19.05
CA LYS A 54 6.64 0.47 18.62
C LYS A 54 7.10 0.35 17.17
N GLU A 55 7.26 1.46 16.47
CA GLU A 55 7.70 1.44 15.07
C GLU A 55 9.22 1.43 14.98
N ILE A 56 9.74 0.64 14.06
CA ILE A 56 11.17 0.37 13.88
C ILE A 56 11.61 0.92 12.51
N GLU A 57 12.69 1.74 12.53
CA GLU A 57 13.36 2.23 11.34
C GLU A 57 13.75 1.07 10.41
N GLY A 58 13.46 1.23 9.11
CA GLY A 58 13.77 0.23 8.10
C GLY A 58 12.94 -1.05 8.16
N LYS A 59 11.88 -1.08 9.01
CA LYS A 59 10.90 -2.18 9.03
C LYS A 59 9.47 -1.69 8.82
N ASP A 60 9.07 -0.66 9.56
CA ASP A 60 7.72 -0.08 9.43
C ASP A 60 7.73 1.06 8.42
N TYR A 61 8.73 1.92 8.50
CA TYR A 61 8.99 3.04 7.60
C TYR A 61 10.49 3.36 7.54
N PHE A 62 10.90 4.09 6.49
CA PHE A 62 12.10 4.92 6.51
C PHE A 62 11.66 6.31 7.00
N PHE A 63 12.11 6.70 8.21
CA PHE A 63 11.72 7.97 8.80
C PHE A 63 12.77 9.03 8.46
N VAL A 64 12.36 10.04 7.70
CA VAL A 64 13.23 11.08 7.18
C VAL A 64 12.75 12.49 7.56
N SER A 65 13.61 13.51 7.39
CA SER A 65 13.18 14.90 7.52
C SER A 65 12.29 15.32 6.34
N GLN A 66 11.61 16.46 6.49
CA GLN A 66 10.82 17.00 5.39
C GLN A 66 11.72 17.41 4.23
N GLU A 67 12.87 18.02 4.53
CA GLU A 67 13.85 18.46 3.55
C GLU A 67 14.37 17.29 2.72
N GLU A 68 14.74 16.19 3.37
CA GLU A 68 15.22 14.97 2.71
C GLU A 68 14.12 14.35 1.81
N PHE A 69 12.87 14.32 2.30
CA PHE A 69 11.76 13.82 1.48
C PHE A 69 11.52 14.70 0.24
N GLU A 70 11.60 16.02 0.37
CA GLU A 70 11.44 16.98 -0.72
C GLU A 70 12.58 16.87 -1.75
N GLU A 71 13.82 16.57 -1.31
CA GLU A 71 14.94 16.25 -2.20
C GLU A 71 14.64 14.98 -3.03
N HIS A 72 14.12 13.93 -2.40
CA HIS A 72 13.69 12.72 -3.12
C HIS A 72 12.55 12.99 -4.13
N ILE A 73 11.62 13.89 -3.81
CA ILE A 73 10.59 14.32 -4.78
C ILE A 73 11.26 15.00 -5.98
N ALA A 74 12.17 15.94 -5.73
CA ALA A 74 12.86 16.69 -6.79
C ALA A 74 13.68 15.77 -7.72
N ASN A 75 14.22 14.68 -7.18
CA ASN A 75 14.98 13.68 -7.93
C ASN A 75 14.10 12.62 -8.63
N ASN A 76 12.76 12.66 -8.46
CA ASN A 76 11.83 11.62 -8.94
C ASN A 76 12.12 10.22 -8.39
N ASP A 77 12.54 10.12 -7.13
CA ASP A 77 12.95 8.88 -6.48
C ASP A 77 11.76 8.04 -5.95
N PHE A 78 10.52 8.53 -6.08
CA PHE A 78 9.33 7.82 -5.65
C PHE A 78 8.56 7.18 -6.81
N LEU A 79 8.01 5.99 -6.57
CA LEU A 79 6.99 5.38 -7.42
C LEU A 79 5.67 6.15 -7.31
N GLU A 80 5.35 6.52 -6.09
CA GLU A 80 4.21 7.33 -5.71
C GLU A 80 4.52 8.08 -4.42
N TYR A 81 3.88 9.22 -4.20
CA TYR A 81 3.89 9.88 -2.91
C TYR A 81 2.61 10.67 -2.69
N ALA A 82 2.27 10.90 -1.43
CA ALA A 82 1.13 11.69 -1.02
C ALA A 82 1.40 12.46 0.28
N LYS A 83 0.73 13.59 0.47
CA LYS A 83 0.70 14.30 1.74
C LYS A 83 -0.58 13.96 2.50
N PHE A 84 -0.43 13.58 3.77
CA PHE A 84 -1.54 13.22 4.63
C PHE A 84 -1.31 13.72 6.06
N VAL A 85 -2.29 14.48 6.58
CA VAL A 85 -2.25 15.09 7.94
C VAL A 85 -0.88 15.73 8.22
N GLY A 86 -0.46 16.62 7.31
CA GLY A 86 0.79 17.38 7.45
C GLY A 86 2.08 16.63 7.16
N ASN A 87 2.04 15.31 6.95
CA ASN A 87 3.23 14.50 6.68
C ASN A 87 3.22 13.94 5.26
N TYR A 88 4.41 13.73 4.71
CA TYR A 88 4.59 13.00 3.47
C TYR A 88 4.71 11.49 3.71
N TYR A 89 4.25 10.74 2.74
CA TYR A 89 4.41 9.29 2.62
C TYR A 89 4.71 8.96 1.17
N GLY A 90 5.63 8.06 0.90
CA GLY A 90 5.97 7.68 -0.46
C GLY A 90 6.69 6.35 -0.52
N THR A 91 6.61 5.69 -1.66
CA THR A 91 7.27 4.42 -1.93
C THR A 91 8.57 4.66 -2.69
N PRO A 92 9.77 4.43 -2.08
CA PRO A 92 11.04 4.64 -2.76
C PRO A 92 11.20 3.70 -3.95
N LYS A 93 11.41 4.27 -5.13
CA LYS A 93 11.56 3.53 -6.39
C LYS A 93 12.73 2.54 -6.34
N GLN A 94 13.90 3.03 -5.93
CA GLN A 94 15.11 2.23 -5.87
C GLN A 94 14.96 0.98 -4.96
N TYR A 95 14.22 1.09 -3.86
CA TYR A 95 13.98 -0.02 -2.97
C TYR A 95 13.12 -1.10 -3.64
N VAL A 96 12.05 -0.70 -4.32
CA VAL A 96 11.18 -1.63 -5.05
C VAL A 96 11.89 -2.24 -6.25
N ASP A 97 12.60 -1.44 -7.03
CA ASP A 97 13.36 -1.90 -8.20
C ASP A 97 14.39 -2.97 -7.79
N LYS A 98 15.11 -2.75 -6.69
CA LYS A 98 16.05 -3.72 -6.14
C LYS A 98 15.38 -5.06 -5.79
N LEU A 99 14.22 -5.04 -5.14
CA LEU A 99 13.48 -6.27 -4.82
C LEU A 99 13.05 -7.01 -6.09
N LEU A 100 12.62 -6.28 -7.11
CA LEU A 100 12.21 -6.86 -8.40
C LEU A 100 13.40 -7.43 -9.17
N GLU A 101 14.55 -6.75 -9.15
CA GLU A 101 15.83 -7.25 -9.75
C GLU A 101 16.31 -8.53 -9.06
N GLU A 102 16.06 -8.67 -7.75
CA GLU A 102 16.32 -9.89 -6.99
C GLU A 102 15.31 -11.02 -7.29
N GLY A 103 14.35 -10.79 -8.20
CA GLY A 103 13.32 -11.77 -8.56
C GLY A 103 12.21 -11.93 -7.50
N LYS A 104 12.06 -10.96 -6.61
CA LYS A 104 11.07 -10.98 -5.53
C LYS A 104 9.75 -10.37 -5.96
N ASN A 105 8.66 -10.94 -5.50
CA ASN A 105 7.34 -10.32 -5.61
C ASN A 105 7.19 -9.24 -4.54
N VAL A 106 6.56 -8.13 -4.87
CA VAL A 106 6.47 -6.97 -3.98
C VAL A 106 5.03 -6.68 -3.57
N PHE A 107 4.81 -6.52 -2.27
CA PHE A 107 3.54 -6.09 -1.70
C PHE A 107 3.62 -4.62 -1.26
N LEU A 108 2.81 -3.79 -1.89
CA LEU A 108 2.73 -2.34 -1.64
C LEU A 108 1.55 -2.03 -0.71
N GLU A 109 1.77 -1.48 0.48
CA GLU A 109 0.71 -0.86 1.29
C GLU A 109 0.75 0.64 1.07
N ILE A 110 -0.13 1.16 0.23
CA ILE A 110 -0.13 2.54 -0.22
C ILE A 110 -1.48 3.22 -0.06
N GLU A 111 -1.48 4.54 -0.01
CA GLU A 111 -2.70 5.33 0.02
C GLU A 111 -3.41 5.31 -1.33
N VAL A 112 -4.71 5.63 -1.34
CA VAL A 112 -5.55 5.54 -2.54
C VAL A 112 -4.99 6.37 -3.71
N ASN A 113 -4.54 7.60 -3.45
CA ASN A 113 -3.96 8.44 -4.51
C ASN A 113 -2.62 7.88 -5.02
N GLY A 114 -1.81 7.30 -4.13
CA GLY A 114 -0.57 6.61 -4.51
C GLY A 114 -0.84 5.36 -5.32
N ALA A 115 -1.86 4.56 -4.94
CA ALA A 115 -2.27 3.39 -5.71
C ALA A 115 -2.67 3.73 -7.14
N MET A 116 -3.39 4.83 -7.35
CA MET A 116 -3.75 5.30 -8.71
C MET A 116 -2.51 5.68 -9.53
N GLN A 117 -1.48 6.26 -8.90
CA GLN A 117 -0.20 6.54 -9.56
C GLN A 117 0.53 5.24 -9.93
N ALA A 118 0.64 4.29 -8.98
CA ALA A 118 1.28 3.00 -9.19
C ALA A 118 0.58 2.18 -10.29
N MET A 119 -0.76 2.10 -10.27
CA MET A 119 -1.53 1.41 -11.31
C MET A 119 -1.31 2.01 -12.70
N LYS A 120 -1.15 3.32 -12.80
CA LYS A 120 -0.83 3.98 -14.07
C LYS A 120 0.58 3.67 -14.54
N LEU A 121 1.55 3.67 -13.61
CA LEU A 121 2.97 3.40 -13.90
C LEU A 121 3.17 1.95 -14.36
N TYR A 122 2.52 1.01 -13.69
CA TYR A 122 2.67 -0.43 -13.95
C TYR A 122 1.62 -0.99 -14.93
N LYS A 123 0.93 -0.13 -15.67
CA LYS A 123 -0.06 -0.57 -16.67
C LYS A 123 0.56 -1.52 -17.70
N GLY A 124 0.01 -2.72 -17.80
CA GLY A 124 0.49 -3.78 -18.69
C GLY A 124 1.54 -4.72 -18.08
N LEU A 125 1.96 -4.48 -16.84
CA LEU A 125 2.82 -5.38 -16.06
C LEU A 125 1.97 -6.20 -15.05
N PRO A 126 2.49 -7.33 -14.55
CA PRO A 126 1.80 -8.12 -13.53
C PRO A 126 1.59 -7.31 -12.25
N MET A 127 0.39 -6.81 -12.05
CA MET A 127 -0.03 -6.08 -10.85
C MET A 127 -1.46 -6.48 -10.50
N VAL A 128 -1.75 -6.63 -9.22
CA VAL A 128 -3.10 -6.75 -8.68
C VAL A 128 -3.33 -5.61 -7.69
N SER A 129 -4.42 -4.89 -7.89
CA SER A 129 -4.83 -3.81 -7.00
C SER A 129 -6.00 -4.24 -6.14
N ILE A 130 -5.83 -4.16 -4.81
CA ILE A 130 -6.82 -4.57 -3.81
C ILE A 130 -7.25 -3.35 -3.01
N PHE A 131 -8.55 -3.10 -2.96
CA PHE A 131 -9.14 -2.05 -2.14
C PHE A 131 -9.81 -2.66 -0.90
N LEU A 132 -9.31 -2.29 0.28
CA LEU A 132 -9.90 -2.71 1.54
C LEU A 132 -11.04 -1.76 1.91
N ILE A 133 -12.24 -2.30 2.10
CA ILE A 133 -13.44 -1.52 2.46
C ILE A 133 -13.87 -1.82 3.90
N PRO A 134 -14.37 -0.82 4.65
CA PRO A 134 -14.98 -1.06 5.96
C PRO A 134 -16.38 -1.66 5.80
N PRO A 135 -16.94 -2.31 6.84
CA PRO A 135 -18.31 -2.81 6.84
C PRO A 135 -19.36 -1.73 6.60
N SER A 136 -19.13 -0.56 7.17
CA SER A 136 -19.94 0.64 6.95
C SER A 136 -19.10 1.90 7.20
N PHE A 137 -19.65 3.05 6.83
CA PHE A 137 -18.99 4.33 7.10
C PHE A 137 -19.01 4.67 8.59
N GLU A 138 -20.07 4.31 9.30
CA GLU A 138 -20.22 4.47 10.75
C GLU A 138 -19.15 3.68 11.49
N GLU A 139 -18.88 2.43 11.07
CA GLU A 139 -17.82 1.61 11.64
C GLU A 139 -16.44 2.23 11.38
N LEU A 140 -16.21 2.78 10.18
CA LEU A 140 -14.97 3.49 9.86
C LEU A 140 -14.79 4.72 10.73
N GLU A 141 -15.86 5.53 10.91
CA GLU A 141 -15.85 6.68 11.80
C GLU A 141 -15.54 6.27 13.24
N TYR A 142 -16.19 5.22 13.73
CA TYR A 142 -15.90 4.65 15.04
C TYR A 142 -14.42 4.29 15.20
N ARG A 143 -13.83 3.59 14.24
CA ARG A 143 -12.40 3.20 14.23
C ARG A 143 -11.48 4.42 14.22
N ILE A 144 -11.81 5.45 13.45
CA ILE A 144 -11.01 6.68 13.37
C ILE A 144 -11.05 7.42 14.71
N ARG A 145 -12.22 7.57 15.32
CA ARG A 145 -12.41 8.29 16.60
C ARG A 145 -11.75 7.59 17.78
N HIS A 146 -11.84 6.25 17.85
CA HIS A 146 -11.35 5.49 19.00
C HIS A 146 -9.87 5.10 18.93
N ARG A 147 -9.21 5.30 17.78
CA ARG A 147 -7.82 4.91 17.61
C ARG A 147 -6.83 5.89 18.25
N ARG A 148 -7.20 7.15 18.45
CA ARG A 148 -6.35 8.23 18.98
C ARG A 148 -7.21 9.38 19.52
N SER A 149 -6.65 10.11 20.50
CA SER A 149 -7.11 11.42 20.93
C SER A 149 -6.65 12.51 19.94
N GLU A 150 -7.09 12.45 18.70
CA GLU A 150 -6.83 13.50 17.71
C GLU A 150 -7.87 14.62 17.87
N PRO A 151 -7.51 15.89 17.58
CA PRO A 151 -8.47 16.99 17.54
C PRO A 151 -9.62 16.68 16.57
N GLU A 152 -10.82 17.19 16.88
CA GLU A 152 -12.02 16.94 16.06
C GLU A 152 -11.86 17.41 14.61
N GLU A 153 -11.13 18.49 14.38
CA GLU A 153 -10.82 19.01 13.04
C GLU A 153 -10.04 17.99 12.20
N VAL A 154 -9.06 17.32 12.81
CA VAL A 154 -8.27 16.27 12.15
C VAL A 154 -9.14 15.04 11.84
N ILE A 155 -10.02 14.67 12.77
CA ILE A 155 -10.98 13.58 12.57
C ILE A 155 -11.90 13.90 11.39
N HIS A 156 -12.40 15.12 11.32
CA HIS A 156 -13.29 15.58 10.24
C HIS A 156 -12.59 15.58 8.88
N GLU A 157 -11.32 16.01 8.81
CA GLU A 157 -10.50 15.95 7.60
C GLU A 157 -10.32 14.50 7.12
N ARG A 158 -10.01 13.59 8.06
CA ARG A 158 -9.84 12.15 7.77
C ARG A 158 -11.11 11.50 7.26
N LEU A 159 -12.26 11.80 7.87
CA LEU A 159 -13.56 11.29 7.43
C LEU A 159 -13.94 11.81 6.04
N SER A 160 -13.73 13.10 5.81
CA SER A 160 -13.99 13.71 4.50
C SER A 160 -13.10 13.10 3.40
N LYS A 161 -11.84 12.82 3.72
CA LYS A 161 -10.92 12.12 2.80
C LYS A 161 -11.41 10.69 2.56
N ALA A 162 -11.75 9.95 3.61
CA ALA A 162 -12.23 8.58 3.51
C ALA A 162 -13.48 8.44 2.63
N HIS A 163 -14.40 9.39 2.72
CA HIS A 163 -15.59 9.45 1.85
C HIS A 163 -15.22 9.55 0.38
N ARG A 164 -14.25 10.42 0.04
CA ARG A 164 -13.79 10.56 -1.34
C ARG A 164 -13.05 9.31 -1.82
N GLU A 165 -12.25 8.71 -0.95
CA GLU A 165 -11.45 7.52 -1.25
C GLU A 165 -12.31 6.29 -1.52
N ILE A 166 -13.38 6.06 -0.76
CA ILE A 166 -14.29 4.92 -0.96
C ILE A 166 -14.95 4.94 -2.35
N ASN A 167 -15.22 6.12 -2.90
CA ASN A 167 -15.79 6.27 -4.24
C ASN A 167 -14.83 5.84 -5.36
N LEU A 168 -13.55 5.65 -5.06
CA LEU A 168 -12.54 5.21 -6.03
C LEU A 168 -12.35 3.67 -6.07
N LYS A 169 -13.07 2.92 -5.23
CA LYS A 169 -12.96 1.46 -5.12
C LYS A 169 -13.14 0.71 -6.44
N ASP A 170 -14.01 1.22 -7.31
CA ASP A 170 -14.33 0.59 -8.60
C ASP A 170 -13.19 0.66 -9.64
N ASN A 171 -12.10 1.38 -9.32
CA ASN A 171 -10.88 1.39 -10.12
C ASN A 171 -9.93 0.25 -9.81
N TYR A 172 -10.22 -0.57 -8.78
CA TYR A 172 -9.37 -1.66 -8.32
C TYR A 172 -9.84 -3.00 -8.85
N ASP A 173 -8.90 -3.95 -8.99
CA ASP A 173 -9.23 -5.31 -9.46
C ASP A 173 -10.09 -6.07 -8.45
N TYR A 174 -9.86 -5.82 -7.16
CA TYR A 174 -10.59 -6.47 -6.07
C TYR A 174 -10.98 -5.48 -4.98
N CYS A 175 -12.19 -5.69 -4.42
CA CYS A 175 -12.66 -5.02 -3.21
C CYS A 175 -12.84 -6.06 -2.11
N VAL A 176 -12.09 -5.94 -1.01
CA VAL A 176 -12.13 -6.88 0.12
C VAL A 176 -12.76 -6.19 1.33
N LEU A 177 -13.80 -6.79 1.88
CA LEU A 177 -14.50 -6.27 3.07
C LEU A 177 -13.70 -6.59 4.34
N ASN A 178 -13.37 -5.59 5.15
CA ASN A 178 -12.72 -5.76 6.45
C ASN A 178 -13.73 -5.69 7.61
N ASP A 179 -14.61 -6.67 7.66
CA ASP A 179 -15.50 -6.94 8.80
C ASP A 179 -14.79 -7.75 9.90
N SER A 180 -13.94 -8.70 9.50
CA SER A 180 -12.97 -9.41 10.33
C SER A 180 -11.60 -9.34 9.67
N VAL A 181 -10.58 -9.03 10.47
CA VAL A 181 -9.21 -8.88 9.98
C VAL A 181 -8.68 -10.19 9.41
N GLU A 182 -8.97 -11.31 10.08
CA GLU A 182 -8.56 -12.65 9.69
C GLU A 182 -9.20 -13.05 8.37
N ARG A 183 -10.53 -12.85 8.23
CA ARG A 183 -11.25 -13.15 7.00
C ARG A 183 -10.74 -12.31 5.83
N ALA A 184 -10.55 -11.02 6.04
CA ALA A 184 -10.02 -10.13 5.00
C ALA A 184 -8.61 -10.54 4.58
N ALA A 185 -7.75 -10.90 5.55
CA ALA A 185 -6.41 -11.39 5.26
C ALA A 185 -6.44 -12.70 4.46
N ASP A 186 -7.30 -13.65 4.80
CA ASP A 186 -7.41 -14.93 4.09
C ASP A 186 -7.94 -14.76 2.67
N GLU A 187 -8.87 -13.83 2.44
CA GLU A 187 -9.35 -13.48 1.11
C GLU A 187 -8.22 -12.87 0.27
N ILE A 188 -7.43 -11.95 0.83
CA ILE A 188 -6.27 -11.35 0.15
C ILE A 188 -5.21 -12.41 -0.17
N LYS A 189 -4.87 -13.30 0.79
CA LYS A 189 -3.95 -14.42 0.55
C LYS A 189 -4.41 -15.30 -0.62
N THR A 190 -5.72 -15.57 -0.70
CA THR A 190 -6.32 -16.36 -1.78
C THR A 190 -6.17 -15.65 -3.13
N ILE A 191 -6.42 -14.36 -3.20
CA ILE A 191 -6.25 -13.53 -4.40
C ILE A 191 -4.80 -13.61 -4.90
N ILE A 192 -3.83 -13.37 -3.99
CA ILE A 192 -2.40 -13.39 -4.32
C ILE A 192 -1.96 -14.79 -4.79
N LYS A 193 -2.33 -15.86 -4.07
CA LYS A 193 -1.97 -17.25 -4.43
C LYS A 193 -2.51 -17.65 -5.80
N ASN A 194 -3.76 -17.29 -6.09
CA ASN A 194 -4.36 -17.55 -7.40
C ASN A 194 -3.64 -16.80 -8.52
N ARG A 195 -3.16 -15.60 -8.24
CA ARG A 195 -2.38 -14.81 -9.21
C ARG A 195 -1.02 -15.43 -9.45
N LEU A 196 -0.28 -15.78 -8.39
CA LEU A 196 1.01 -16.46 -8.49
C LEU A 196 0.90 -17.74 -9.32
N LYS A 197 -0.09 -18.58 -9.02
CA LYS A 197 -0.33 -19.82 -9.76
C LYS A 197 -0.58 -19.59 -11.25
N LYS A 198 -1.40 -18.59 -11.60
CA LYS A 198 -1.65 -18.24 -13.02
C LYS A 198 -0.37 -17.83 -13.76
N LEU A 199 0.53 -17.10 -13.12
CA LEU A 199 1.79 -16.69 -13.74
C LEU A 199 2.73 -17.88 -13.93
N GLU A 200 2.82 -18.79 -12.97
CA GLU A 200 3.59 -20.02 -13.09
C GLU A 200 3.06 -20.90 -14.25
N GLU A 201 1.74 -21.01 -14.42
CA GLU A 201 1.10 -21.82 -15.47
C GLU A 201 1.25 -21.18 -16.87
N THR A 202 1.27 -19.85 -16.97
CA THR A 202 1.35 -19.15 -18.26
C THR A 202 2.77 -18.91 -18.75
N GLY A 203 3.77 -19.10 -17.91
CA GLY A 203 5.19 -18.86 -18.23
C GLY A 203 5.47 -17.40 -18.62
N LYS A 204 4.59 -16.50 -18.22
CA LYS A 204 4.60 -15.08 -18.57
C LYS A 204 4.47 -14.24 -17.31
#